data_6c646ba06f0bb8914fb92ba5bd2d1cab
#
_entry.id   6c646ba06f0bb8914fb92ba5bd2d1cab
#
_cell.length_a   1.000
_cell.length_b   1.000
_cell.length_c   1.000
_cell.angle_alpha   90.00
_cell.angle_beta   90.00
_cell.angle_gamma   90.00
#
_symmetry.space_group_name_H-M   'P 1'
#
loop_
_entity.id
_entity.type
_entity.pdbx_description
1 polymer ?
#
loop_
_entity_poly.entity_id
_entity_poly.type
_entity_poly.pdbx_seq_one_letter_code
_entity_poly.pdbx_strand_id
1 'polypeptide(L)'
;RLIMPLIEVKGNNYYYETTGNGSPLVLIHPYMSSIFHWHKSGWVDLLKRDNQLIMFDYPGHGKSSSPKSIEHYYVSNVTEILISLLNEIGINNFSVFGFSMGGRVCFDLIKKYKDRLNCIIVGGMHSNSPKTHKKLITYSEENLPPIVRHKFDANGLKLCNQAQNEWAGIHDEIKDFSKPALLFAGSEDPYYNWIKSTSKLFSNSEFITIDGLGHIGAFWRTNRIVDQIRLILKNKGRQ
;
A
#
# COMPACT_ATOMS: atom_id res chain seq x y z
N ARG A 1 13.76 -5.68 -27.54
CA ARG A 1 13.19 -6.35 -26.35
C ARG A 1 13.03 -5.28 -25.29
N LEU A 2 11.81 -4.93 -24.95
CA LEU A 2 11.53 -4.15 -23.74
C LEU A 2 11.97 -5.02 -22.56
N ILE A 3 13.03 -4.60 -21.88
CA ILE A 3 13.46 -5.24 -20.63
C ILE A 3 12.38 -4.89 -19.61
N MET A 4 11.64 -5.88 -19.14
CA MET A 4 10.70 -5.67 -18.03
C MET A 4 11.53 -5.34 -16.78
N PRO A 5 11.27 -4.24 -16.09
CA PRO A 5 11.99 -3.88 -14.88
C PRO A 5 11.62 -4.87 -13.77
N LEU A 6 12.56 -5.74 -13.43
CA LEU A 6 12.46 -6.76 -12.38
C LEU A 6 13.59 -6.54 -11.39
N ILE A 7 13.26 -6.64 -10.12
CA ILE A 7 14.25 -6.79 -9.06
C ILE A 7 14.25 -8.23 -8.56
N GLU A 8 15.41 -8.82 -8.40
CA GLU A 8 15.56 -10.12 -7.77
C GLU A 8 15.85 -9.96 -6.27
N VAL A 9 14.98 -10.53 -5.43
CA VAL A 9 15.18 -10.59 -3.98
C VAL A 9 14.95 -12.00 -3.49
N LYS A 10 15.94 -12.58 -2.84
CA LYS A 10 15.89 -13.96 -2.30
C LYS A 10 15.46 -15.01 -3.36
N GLY A 11 15.98 -14.90 -4.57
CA GLY A 11 15.70 -15.84 -5.66
C GLY A 11 14.33 -15.69 -6.33
N ASN A 12 13.61 -14.62 -6.05
CA ASN A 12 12.33 -14.30 -6.67
C ASN A 12 12.39 -12.96 -7.39
N ASN A 13 11.69 -12.87 -8.52
CA ASN A 13 11.61 -11.66 -9.34
C ASN A 13 10.35 -10.87 -9.03
N TYR A 14 10.50 -9.60 -8.73
CA TYR A 14 9.39 -8.68 -8.45
C TYR A 14 9.35 -7.58 -9.50
N TYR A 15 8.20 -7.43 -10.13
CA TYR A 15 7.96 -6.45 -11.15
C TYR A 15 7.73 -5.07 -10.53
N TYR A 16 8.37 -4.05 -11.10
CA TYR A 16 8.15 -2.67 -10.69
C TYR A 16 8.07 -1.73 -11.90
N GLU A 17 7.52 -0.55 -11.69
CA GLU A 17 7.49 0.53 -12.66
C GLU A 17 7.92 1.83 -11.98
N THR A 18 8.62 2.68 -12.75
CA THR A 18 8.91 4.06 -12.35
C THR A 18 8.42 5.01 -13.43
N THR A 19 7.81 6.12 -13.05
CA THR A 19 7.33 7.14 -13.98
C THR A 19 7.22 8.51 -13.30
N GLY A 20 7.25 9.56 -14.10
CA GLY A 20 7.20 10.93 -13.59
C GLY A 20 8.56 11.43 -13.08
N ASN A 21 8.59 12.69 -12.68
CA ASN A 21 9.77 13.37 -12.18
C ASN A 21 9.41 14.15 -10.91
N GLY A 22 10.40 14.34 -10.02
CA GLY A 22 10.21 15.07 -8.76
C GLY A 22 10.51 14.22 -7.54
N SER A 23 9.80 14.48 -6.44
CA SER A 23 10.06 13.77 -5.20
C SER A 23 9.59 12.32 -5.27
N PRO A 24 10.37 11.35 -4.74
CA PRO A 24 9.98 9.95 -4.74
C PRO A 24 8.67 9.69 -3.97
N LEU A 25 7.73 9.02 -4.63
CA LEU A 25 6.46 8.58 -4.06
C LEU A 25 6.23 7.11 -4.42
N VAL A 26 6.22 6.25 -3.43
CA VAL A 26 5.92 4.83 -3.58
C VAL A 26 4.42 4.61 -3.53
N LEU A 27 3.86 3.88 -4.50
CA LEU A 27 2.45 3.47 -4.53
C LEU A 27 2.33 1.96 -4.29
N ILE A 28 1.57 1.55 -3.26
CA ILE A 28 1.42 0.14 -2.87
C ILE A 28 -0.04 -0.29 -3.01
N HIS A 29 -0.29 -1.22 -3.93
CA HIS A 29 -1.63 -1.63 -4.34
C HIS A 29 -2.37 -2.47 -3.29
N PRO A 30 -3.73 -2.50 -3.34
CA PRO A 30 -4.54 -3.36 -2.48
C PRO A 30 -4.46 -4.85 -2.88
N TYR A 31 -4.99 -5.72 -2.02
CA TYR A 31 -5.14 -7.16 -2.30
C TYR A 31 -5.94 -7.39 -3.58
N MET A 32 -5.61 -8.45 -4.32
CA MET A 32 -6.22 -8.78 -5.63
C MET A 32 -6.13 -7.63 -6.65
N SER A 33 -5.03 -6.89 -6.60
CA SER A 33 -4.74 -5.76 -7.46
C SER A 33 -3.33 -5.88 -8.04
N SER A 34 -2.86 -4.84 -8.72
CA SER A 34 -1.51 -4.73 -9.26
C SER A 34 -1.23 -3.28 -9.65
N ILE A 35 -0.04 -3.00 -10.16
CA ILE A 35 0.32 -1.70 -10.76
C ILE A 35 -0.71 -1.25 -11.80
N PHE A 36 -1.28 -2.20 -12.58
CA PHE A 36 -2.33 -1.90 -13.57
C PHE A 36 -3.49 -1.09 -12.98
N HIS A 37 -3.89 -1.36 -11.74
CA HIS A 37 -5.02 -0.65 -11.13
C HIS A 37 -4.68 0.79 -10.72
N TRP A 38 -3.42 1.09 -10.41
CA TRP A 38 -2.96 2.47 -10.22
C TRP A 38 -3.07 3.29 -11.49
N HIS A 39 -2.74 2.70 -12.65
CA HIS A 39 -2.95 3.32 -13.97
C HIS A 39 -4.45 3.45 -14.28
N LYS A 40 -5.19 2.35 -14.14
CA LYS A 40 -6.61 2.29 -14.52
C LYS A 40 -7.50 3.24 -13.71
N SER A 41 -7.19 3.46 -12.45
CA SER A 41 -7.93 4.39 -11.58
C SER A 41 -7.58 5.87 -11.83
N GLY A 42 -6.52 6.15 -12.58
CA GLY A 42 -6.06 7.51 -12.87
C GLY A 42 -5.08 8.09 -11.85
N TRP A 43 -4.73 7.37 -10.78
CA TRP A 43 -3.77 7.85 -9.77
C TRP A 43 -2.42 8.20 -10.37
N VAL A 44 -1.91 7.38 -11.30
CA VAL A 44 -0.61 7.63 -11.95
C VAL A 44 -0.62 8.96 -12.68
N ASP A 45 -1.63 9.22 -13.50
CA ASP A 45 -1.73 10.47 -14.27
C ASP A 45 -1.89 11.71 -13.38
N LEU A 46 -2.57 11.56 -12.26
CA LEU A 46 -2.79 12.63 -11.30
C LEU A 46 -1.54 12.98 -10.48
N LEU A 47 -0.66 12.01 -10.21
CA LEU A 47 0.45 12.19 -9.27
C LEU A 47 1.83 12.28 -9.94
N LYS A 48 2.03 11.71 -11.16
CA LYS A 48 3.33 11.66 -11.86
C LYS A 48 3.88 13.03 -12.28
N ARG A 49 3.04 14.05 -12.32
CA ARG A 49 3.46 15.40 -12.74
C ARG A 49 4.47 16.01 -11.77
N ASP A 50 4.25 15.82 -10.47
CA ASP A 50 5.02 16.47 -9.41
C ASP A 50 5.86 15.46 -8.59
N ASN A 51 5.75 14.17 -8.91
CA ASN A 51 6.41 13.09 -8.19
C ASN A 51 7.04 12.06 -9.13
N GLN A 52 8.18 11.53 -8.74
CA GLN A 52 8.70 10.28 -9.27
C GLN A 52 7.94 9.13 -8.61
N LEU A 53 7.04 8.51 -9.34
CA LEU A 53 6.26 7.37 -8.83
C LEU A 53 7.07 6.09 -8.94
N ILE A 54 7.10 5.32 -7.87
CA ILE A 54 7.66 3.98 -7.79
C ILE A 54 6.55 3.02 -7.39
N MET A 55 6.27 2.04 -8.22
CA MET A 55 5.23 1.05 -8.01
C MET A 55 5.82 -0.34 -8.14
N PHE A 56 5.37 -1.30 -7.33
CA PHE A 56 5.76 -2.69 -7.48
C PHE A 56 4.56 -3.61 -7.30
N ASP A 57 4.59 -4.75 -7.97
CA ASP A 57 3.60 -5.79 -7.76
C ASP A 57 4.00 -6.67 -6.57
N TYR A 58 3.09 -6.86 -5.64
CA TYR A 58 3.24 -7.76 -4.50
C TYR A 58 3.60 -9.19 -4.94
N PRO A 59 4.27 -10.00 -4.09
CA PRO A 59 4.36 -11.44 -4.33
C PRO A 59 2.99 -12.04 -4.64
N GLY A 60 2.91 -12.89 -5.66
CA GLY A 60 1.66 -13.53 -6.08
C GLY A 60 0.66 -12.62 -6.80
N HIS A 61 1.04 -11.37 -7.12
CA HIS A 61 0.20 -10.41 -7.81
C HIS A 61 0.88 -9.89 -9.09
N GLY A 62 0.06 -9.45 -10.04
CA GLY A 62 0.51 -8.79 -11.25
C GLY A 62 1.53 -9.62 -12.04
N LYS A 63 2.71 -9.05 -12.25
CA LYS A 63 3.82 -9.68 -13.00
C LYS A 63 4.94 -10.19 -12.09
N SER A 64 4.77 -10.09 -10.77
CA SER A 64 5.73 -10.60 -9.79
C SER A 64 5.65 -12.11 -9.63
N SER A 65 6.75 -12.73 -9.19
CA SER A 65 6.79 -14.14 -8.84
C SER A 65 5.74 -14.51 -7.79
N SER A 66 5.27 -15.77 -7.85
CA SER A 66 4.38 -16.37 -6.85
C SER A 66 5.16 -17.41 -6.03
N PRO A 67 5.94 -17.00 -5.02
CA PRO A 67 6.68 -17.92 -4.17
C PRO A 67 5.76 -18.94 -3.50
N LYS A 68 6.25 -20.18 -3.29
CA LYS A 68 5.46 -21.25 -2.68
C LYS A 68 5.44 -21.21 -1.15
N SER A 69 6.34 -20.44 -0.54
CA SER A 69 6.45 -20.31 0.91
C SER A 69 5.76 -19.05 1.41
N ILE A 70 5.01 -19.17 2.51
CA ILE A 70 4.22 -18.09 3.11
C ILE A 70 5.09 -16.91 3.59
N GLU A 71 6.34 -17.16 3.94
CA GLU A 71 7.27 -16.15 4.45
C GLU A 71 7.45 -14.97 3.49
N HIS A 72 7.39 -15.22 2.18
CA HIS A 72 7.51 -14.18 1.16
C HIS A 72 6.34 -13.19 1.17
N TYR A 73 5.22 -13.56 1.77
CA TYR A 73 3.98 -12.78 1.80
C TYR A 73 3.76 -12.02 3.11
N TYR A 74 4.55 -12.31 4.17
CA TYR A 74 4.45 -11.52 5.40
C TYR A 74 4.73 -10.04 5.12
N VAL A 75 3.93 -9.17 5.71
CA VAL A 75 4.04 -7.70 5.53
C VAL A 75 5.50 -7.25 5.72
N SER A 76 6.18 -7.77 6.74
CA SER A 76 7.58 -7.47 7.02
C SER A 76 8.53 -7.84 5.88
N ASN A 77 8.33 -8.98 5.22
CA ASN A 77 9.17 -9.40 4.10
C ASN A 77 8.85 -8.61 2.83
N VAL A 78 7.59 -8.24 2.61
CA VAL A 78 7.22 -7.36 1.49
C VAL A 78 7.83 -5.96 1.69
N THR A 79 7.88 -5.47 2.93
CA THR A 79 8.61 -4.24 3.26
C THR A 79 10.08 -4.33 2.89
N GLU A 80 10.76 -5.46 3.20
CA GLU A 80 12.17 -5.67 2.83
C GLU A 80 12.38 -5.75 1.30
N ILE A 81 11.44 -6.36 0.56
CA ILE A 81 11.47 -6.37 -0.91
C ILE A 81 11.41 -4.93 -1.46
N LEU A 82 10.49 -4.13 -0.94
CA LEU A 82 10.37 -2.72 -1.33
C LEU A 82 11.64 -1.94 -1.00
N ILE A 83 12.21 -2.11 0.18
CA ILE A 83 13.45 -1.42 0.58
C ILE A 83 14.63 -1.85 -0.30
N SER A 84 14.72 -3.14 -0.66
CA SER A 84 15.74 -3.64 -1.60
C SER A 84 15.59 -2.97 -2.97
N LEU A 85 14.36 -2.85 -3.49
CA LEU A 85 14.07 -2.11 -4.72
C LEU A 85 14.52 -0.66 -4.63
N LEU A 86 14.14 0.06 -3.57
CA LEU A 86 14.48 1.46 -3.41
C LEU A 86 15.99 1.68 -3.32
N ASN A 87 16.71 0.78 -2.65
CA ASN A 87 18.17 0.83 -2.57
C ASN A 87 18.82 0.62 -3.95
N GLU A 88 18.33 -0.35 -4.73
CA GLU A 88 18.86 -0.64 -6.07
C GLU A 88 18.69 0.53 -7.04
N ILE A 89 17.55 1.23 -6.97
CA ILE A 89 17.30 2.41 -7.80
C ILE A 89 17.80 3.73 -7.18
N GLY A 90 18.54 3.67 -6.06
CA GLY A 90 19.19 4.83 -5.44
C GLY A 90 18.25 5.78 -4.69
N ILE A 91 17.09 5.33 -4.25
CA ILE A 91 16.12 6.15 -3.50
C ILE A 91 16.33 5.96 -2.00
N ASN A 92 16.82 6.99 -1.32
CA ASN A 92 17.03 6.97 0.13
C ASN A 92 15.80 7.43 0.92
N ASN A 93 15.24 8.59 0.56
CA ASN A 93 14.07 9.17 1.23
C ASN A 93 12.89 9.21 0.27
N PHE A 94 11.71 8.88 0.75
CA PHE A 94 10.50 8.79 -0.06
C PHE A 94 9.24 9.07 0.74
N SER A 95 8.17 9.41 0.05
CA SER A 95 6.80 9.37 0.57
C SER A 95 6.16 8.05 0.15
N VAL A 96 5.17 7.57 0.89
CA VAL A 96 4.46 6.34 0.55
C VAL A 96 2.95 6.53 0.56
N PHE A 97 2.28 5.98 -0.43
CA PHE A 97 0.83 5.88 -0.49
C PHE A 97 0.43 4.41 -0.66
N GLY A 98 -0.19 3.85 0.36
CA GLY A 98 -0.74 2.49 0.34
C GLY A 98 -2.25 2.49 0.49
N PHE A 99 -2.93 1.62 -0.26
CA PHE A 99 -4.36 1.41 -0.11
C PHE A 99 -4.65 0.00 0.40
N SER A 100 -5.54 -0.14 1.39
CA SER A 100 -5.95 -1.42 1.96
C SER A 100 -4.74 -2.27 2.37
N MET A 101 -4.51 -3.44 1.79
CA MET A 101 -3.32 -4.27 2.04
C MET A 101 -2.01 -3.46 1.94
N GLY A 102 -1.89 -2.57 0.96
CA GLY A 102 -0.72 -1.68 0.81
C GLY A 102 -0.54 -0.73 2.00
N GLY A 103 -1.61 -0.37 2.69
CA GLY A 103 -1.54 0.43 3.92
C GLY A 103 -0.81 -0.28 5.08
N ARG A 104 -0.85 -1.62 5.15
CA ARG A 104 -0.09 -2.37 6.16
C ARG A 104 1.42 -2.25 5.94
N VAL A 105 1.88 -2.20 4.69
CA VAL A 105 3.28 -1.93 4.40
C VAL A 105 3.67 -0.52 4.80
N CYS A 106 2.78 0.47 4.62
CA CYS A 106 3.02 1.83 5.13
C CYS A 106 3.25 1.83 6.65
N PHE A 107 2.45 1.08 7.39
CA PHE A 107 2.62 0.94 8.84
C PHE A 107 3.91 0.19 9.21
N ASP A 108 4.26 -0.91 8.50
CA ASP A 108 5.52 -1.63 8.78
C ASP A 108 6.76 -0.78 8.44
N LEU A 109 6.68 0.10 7.44
CA LEU A 109 7.72 1.08 7.14
C LEU A 109 7.94 2.07 8.30
N ILE A 110 6.89 2.50 9.00
CA ILE A 110 7.02 3.33 10.21
C ILE A 110 7.85 2.59 11.26
N LYS A 111 7.55 1.32 11.49
CA LYS A 111 8.21 0.50 12.49
C LYS A 111 9.71 0.36 12.25
N LYS A 112 10.13 0.21 10.99
CA LYS A 112 11.50 -0.18 10.65
C LYS A 112 12.31 0.91 9.96
N TYR A 113 11.65 1.80 9.22
CA TYR A 113 12.28 2.73 8.29
C TYR A 113 11.74 4.14 8.39
N LYS A 114 11.22 4.55 9.56
CA LYS A 114 10.59 5.85 9.77
C LYS A 114 11.47 7.04 9.35
N ASP A 115 12.79 6.90 9.48
CA ASP A 115 13.73 7.97 9.15
C ASP A 115 13.84 8.20 7.63
N ARG A 116 13.53 7.20 6.82
CA ARG A 116 13.48 7.30 5.35
C ARG A 116 12.16 7.88 4.82
N LEU A 117 11.13 7.97 5.67
CA LEU A 117 9.81 8.47 5.27
C LEU A 117 9.75 10.00 5.34
N ASN A 118 9.25 10.63 4.27
CA ASN A 118 8.91 12.05 4.25
C ASN A 118 7.48 12.30 4.74
N CYS A 119 6.54 11.49 4.29
CA CYS A 119 5.16 11.43 4.77
C CYS A 119 4.55 10.08 4.42
N ILE A 120 3.41 9.75 5.03
CA ILE A 120 2.61 8.58 4.66
C ILE A 120 1.19 8.96 4.29
N ILE A 121 0.62 8.21 3.34
CA ILE A 121 -0.77 8.31 2.92
C ILE A 121 -1.36 6.89 2.97
N VAL A 122 -2.42 6.70 3.73
CA VAL A 122 -3.06 5.40 3.92
C VAL A 122 -4.54 5.50 3.64
N GLY A 123 -4.99 4.85 2.57
CA GLY A 123 -6.41 4.71 2.27
C GLY A 123 -6.96 3.35 2.68
N GLY A 124 -8.12 3.33 3.32
CA GLY A 124 -8.87 2.10 3.59
C GLY A 124 -8.17 1.09 4.52
N MET A 125 -7.23 1.51 5.39
CA MET A 125 -6.53 0.58 6.29
C MET A 125 -6.26 1.21 7.66
N HIS A 126 -6.40 0.40 8.69
CA HIS A 126 -6.11 0.72 10.10
C HIS A 126 -4.86 -0.05 10.58
N SER A 127 -4.33 0.38 11.73
CA SER A 127 -3.10 -0.18 12.30
C SER A 127 -3.31 -1.42 13.18
N ASN A 128 -4.55 -1.80 13.48
CA ASN A 128 -4.84 -2.94 14.36
C ASN A 128 -4.58 -4.28 13.67
N SER A 129 -4.20 -5.29 14.45
CA SER A 129 -4.11 -6.67 13.96
C SER A 129 -5.45 -7.16 13.39
N PRO A 130 -5.46 -7.88 12.27
CA PRO A 130 -6.69 -8.52 11.75
C PRO A 130 -7.33 -9.49 12.72
N LYS A 131 -6.57 -10.09 13.63
CA LYS A 131 -7.08 -11.02 14.65
C LYS A 131 -8.07 -10.36 15.62
N THR A 132 -8.11 -9.03 15.67
CA THR A 132 -9.12 -8.28 16.43
C THR A 132 -10.50 -8.29 15.78
N HIS A 133 -10.63 -8.82 14.56
CA HIS A 133 -11.87 -8.77 13.75
C HIS A 133 -12.40 -10.17 13.48
N LYS A 134 -13.65 -10.41 13.80
CA LYS A 134 -14.31 -11.73 13.70
C LYS A 134 -14.60 -12.20 12.25
N LYS A 135 -14.38 -11.40 11.21
CA LYS A 135 -14.65 -11.79 9.82
C LYS A 135 -13.52 -11.30 8.91
N LEU A 136 -12.62 -12.20 8.61
CA LEU A 136 -11.78 -12.11 7.44
C LEU A 136 -12.55 -12.66 6.24
N ILE A 137 -12.53 -11.94 5.14
CA ILE A 137 -13.01 -12.47 3.86
C ILE A 137 -11.97 -13.54 3.47
N THR A 138 -12.30 -14.80 3.70
CA THR A 138 -11.54 -15.93 3.18
C THR A 138 -11.90 -16.10 1.71
N TYR A 139 -11.01 -15.68 0.84
CA TYR A 139 -11.12 -16.04 -0.58
C TYR A 139 -10.55 -17.45 -0.76
N SER A 140 -11.41 -18.41 -1.04
CA SER A 140 -11.00 -19.70 -1.61
C SER A 140 -10.95 -19.56 -3.14
N GLU A 141 -10.20 -20.44 -3.79
CA GLU A 141 -10.14 -20.48 -5.26
C GLU A 141 -11.54 -20.57 -5.90
N GLU A 142 -12.44 -21.28 -5.24
CA GLU A 142 -13.84 -21.47 -5.64
C GLU A 142 -14.67 -20.17 -5.54
N ASN A 143 -14.32 -19.27 -4.60
CA ASN A 143 -15.03 -18.02 -4.34
C ASN A 143 -14.44 -16.82 -5.08
N LEU A 144 -13.34 -16.98 -5.84
CA LEU A 144 -12.80 -15.92 -6.66
C LEU A 144 -13.72 -15.67 -7.86
N PRO A 145 -14.10 -14.41 -8.14
CA PRO A 145 -14.81 -14.08 -9.35
C PRO A 145 -14.08 -14.62 -10.59
N PRO A 146 -14.75 -15.19 -11.59
CA PRO A 146 -14.10 -15.78 -12.76
C PRO A 146 -13.10 -14.84 -13.45
N ILE A 147 -13.40 -13.53 -13.48
CA ILE A 147 -12.53 -12.50 -14.05
C ILE A 147 -11.18 -12.36 -13.31
N VAL A 148 -11.12 -12.79 -12.06
CA VAL A 148 -9.92 -12.70 -11.21
C VAL A 148 -9.08 -13.96 -11.33
N ARG A 149 -9.72 -15.15 -11.49
CA ARG A 149 -9.02 -16.44 -11.56
C ARG A 149 -7.98 -16.53 -12.67
N HIS A 150 -8.18 -15.80 -13.77
CA HIS A 150 -7.25 -15.80 -14.91
C HIS A 150 -6.10 -14.79 -14.79
N LYS A 151 -6.13 -13.91 -13.77
CA LYS A 151 -5.16 -12.80 -13.65
C LYS A 151 -4.17 -12.97 -12.50
N PHE A 152 -4.42 -13.89 -11.58
CA PHE A 152 -3.60 -14.08 -10.39
C PHE A 152 -3.35 -15.57 -10.15
N ASP A 153 -2.19 -15.85 -9.57
CA ASP A 153 -1.91 -17.18 -9.04
C ASP A 153 -2.76 -17.45 -7.79
N ALA A 154 -3.65 -18.44 -7.85
CA ALA A 154 -4.59 -18.72 -6.76
C ALA A 154 -3.89 -19.12 -5.47
N ASN A 155 -2.78 -19.89 -5.57
CA ASN A 155 -2.00 -20.27 -4.40
C ASN A 155 -1.27 -19.08 -3.81
N GLY A 156 -0.70 -18.20 -4.63
CA GLY A 156 -0.09 -16.96 -4.19
C GLY A 156 -1.09 -16.05 -3.47
N LEU A 157 -2.31 -15.91 -4.00
CA LEU A 157 -3.37 -15.16 -3.31
C LEU A 157 -3.75 -15.78 -1.96
N LYS A 158 -3.85 -17.11 -1.89
CA LYS A 158 -4.15 -17.83 -0.63
C LYS A 158 -3.06 -17.57 0.41
N LEU A 159 -1.78 -17.76 0.04
CA LEU A 159 -0.65 -17.52 0.93
C LEU A 159 -0.58 -16.04 1.37
N CYS A 160 -0.82 -15.11 0.45
CA CYS A 160 -0.89 -13.69 0.77
C CYS A 160 -1.99 -13.41 1.81
N ASN A 161 -3.20 -13.94 1.60
CA ASN A 161 -4.30 -13.76 2.55
C ASN A 161 -3.97 -14.34 3.93
N GLN A 162 -3.37 -15.53 4.00
CA GLN A 162 -2.91 -16.13 5.26
C GLN A 162 -1.89 -15.23 5.96
N ALA A 163 -0.86 -14.78 5.24
CA ALA A 163 0.18 -13.91 5.79
C ALA A 163 -0.38 -12.57 6.29
N GLN A 164 -1.33 -12.00 5.57
CA GLN A 164 -2.02 -10.77 6.00
C GLN A 164 -2.79 -10.97 7.31
N ASN A 165 -3.31 -12.17 7.57
CA ASN A 165 -4.04 -12.49 8.81
C ASN A 165 -3.12 -12.67 10.02
N GLU A 166 -1.85 -12.92 9.78
CA GLU A 166 -0.84 -13.06 10.83
C GLU A 166 -0.16 -11.74 11.20
N TRP A 167 -0.47 -10.66 10.49
CA TRP A 167 0.07 -9.35 10.81
C TRP A 167 -0.34 -8.90 12.21
N ALA A 168 0.66 -8.54 13.03
CA ALA A 168 0.40 -8.18 14.43
C ALA A 168 -0.20 -6.79 14.61
N GLY A 169 -0.19 -5.96 13.55
CA GLY A 169 -0.51 -4.54 13.67
C GLY A 169 0.66 -3.74 14.23
N ILE A 170 0.47 -2.44 14.36
CA ILE A 170 1.35 -1.52 15.09
C ILE A 170 0.52 -0.53 15.88
N HIS A 171 0.99 -0.09 17.02
CA HIS A 171 0.30 0.88 17.85
C HIS A 171 1.24 1.92 18.47
N ASP A 172 2.25 1.48 19.20
CA ASP A 172 3.14 2.42 19.91
C ASP A 172 4.13 3.09 18.97
N GLU A 173 4.58 2.39 17.94
CA GLU A 173 5.49 2.95 16.93
C GLU A 173 4.87 4.12 16.15
N ILE A 174 3.54 4.16 16.04
CA ILE A 174 2.83 5.28 15.38
C ILE A 174 2.96 6.57 16.19
N LYS A 175 2.92 6.49 17.51
CA LYS A 175 3.01 7.67 18.39
C LYS A 175 4.34 8.39 18.24
N ASP A 176 5.39 7.64 17.92
CA ASP A 176 6.76 8.16 17.71
C ASP A 176 6.98 8.67 16.27
N PHE A 177 6.00 8.56 15.42
CA PHE A 177 6.08 9.03 14.04
C PHE A 177 5.63 10.49 13.95
N SER A 178 6.58 11.41 13.81
CA SER A 178 6.35 12.85 13.77
C SER A 178 6.11 13.43 12.36
N LYS A 179 6.41 12.65 11.32
CA LYS A 179 6.22 13.09 9.93
C LYS A 179 4.73 13.17 9.57
N PRO A 180 4.35 14.00 8.57
CA PRO A 180 2.96 14.13 8.17
C PRO A 180 2.33 12.80 7.77
N ALA A 181 1.10 12.55 8.21
CA ALA A 181 0.29 11.39 7.88
C ALA A 181 -1.09 11.81 7.38
N LEU A 182 -1.56 11.22 6.27
CA LEU A 182 -2.93 11.36 5.80
C LEU A 182 -3.59 10.00 5.79
N LEU A 183 -4.70 9.85 6.53
CA LEU A 183 -5.52 8.67 6.47
C LEU A 183 -6.89 9.04 5.86
N PHE A 184 -7.45 8.16 5.05
CA PHE A 184 -8.78 8.38 4.50
C PHE A 184 -9.57 7.09 4.35
N ALA A 185 -10.90 7.20 4.41
CA ALA A 185 -11.82 6.10 4.19
C ALA A 185 -13.14 6.61 3.60
N GLY A 186 -13.83 5.75 2.89
CA GLY A 186 -15.24 5.99 2.56
C GLY A 186 -16.10 5.91 3.83
N SER A 187 -17.16 6.71 3.92
CA SER A 187 -18.06 6.70 5.09
C SER A 187 -18.76 5.36 5.30
N GLU A 188 -18.88 4.56 4.24
CA GLU A 188 -19.48 3.21 4.24
C GLU A 188 -18.43 2.08 4.27
N ASP A 189 -17.16 2.41 4.49
CA ASP A 189 -16.10 1.42 4.66
C ASP A 189 -16.33 0.65 5.99
N PRO A 190 -16.37 -0.69 5.98
CA PRO A 190 -16.51 -1.48 7.22
C PRO A 190 -15.44 -1.18 8.27
N TYR A 191 -14.30 -0.67 7.86
CA TYR A 191 -13.17 -0.32 8.73
C TYR A 191 -13.12 1.16 9.10
N TYR A 192 -14.09 1.98 8.68
CA TYR A 192 -14.10 3.44 8.84
C TYR A 192 -13.72 3.89 10.25
N ASN A 193 -14.40 3.38 11.27
CA ASN A 193 -14.17 3.80 12.66
C ASN A 193 -12.76 3.45 13.15
N TRP A 194 -12.20 2.34 12.70
CA TRP A 194 -10.85 1.92 13.06
C TRP A 194 -9.77 2.70 12.33
N ILE A 195 -10.01 3.06 11.08
CA ILE A 195 -9.12 3.94 10.32
C ILE A 195 -9.08 5.33 10.96
N LYS A 196 -10.26 5.86 11.32
CA LYS A 196 -10.40 7.12 12.03
C LYS A 196 -9.75 7.08 13.41
N SER A 197 -9.84 5.98 14.13
CA SER A 197 -9.15 5.80 15.42
C SER A 197 -7.64 5.69 15.25
N THR A 198 -7.17 5.02 14.20
CA THR A 198 -5.74 4.94 13.87
C THR A 198 -5.16 6.33 13.57
N SER A 199 -5.89 7.20 12.87
CA SER A 199 -5.38 8.54 12.59
C SER A 199 -5.08 9.34 13.86
N LYS A 200 -5.86 9.12 14.92
CA LYS A 200 -5.69 9.82 16.21
C LYS A 200 -4.45 9.36 17.01
N LEU A 201 -3.80 8.27 16.61
CA LEU A 201 -2.56 7.81 17.24
C LEU A 201 -1.35 8.62 16.79
N PHE A 202 -1.39 9.22 15.63
CA PHE A 202 -0.32 10.05 15.09
C PHE A 202 -0.31 11.43 15.75
N SER A 203 0.88 11.95 16.00
CA SER A 203 1.05 13.33 16.49
C SER A 203 0.81 14.38 15.40
N ASN A 204 0.95 14.02 14.11
CA ASN A 204 0.80 14.92 12.98
C ASN A 204 0.04 14.22 11.85
N SER A 205 -1.28 14.18 11.98
CA SER A 205 -2.13 13.52 10.97
C SER A 205 -3.40 14.29 10.64
N GLU A 206 -3.88 14.04 9.43
CA GLU A 206 -5.20 14.42 8.96
C GLU A 206 -6.01 13.17 8.61
N PHE A 207 -7.31 13.19 8.90
CA PHE A 207 -8.26 12.14 8.50
C PHE A 207 -9.35 12.70 7.60
N ILE A 208 -9.50 12.12 6.41
CA ILE A 208 -10.50 12.54 5.44
C ILE A 208 -11.59 11.45 5.28
N THR A 209 -12.83 11.86 5.43
CA THR A 209 -13.99 11.04 5.08
C THR A 209 -14.38 11.29 3.62
N ILE A 210 -14.60 10.22 2.86
CA ILE A 210 -15.17 10.32 1.51
C ILE A 210 -16.62 9.83 1.58
N ASP A 211 -17.54 10.78 1.63
CA ASP A 211 -18.95 10.48 1.86
C ASP A 211 -19.58 9.63 0.75
N GLY A 212 -20.43 8.68 1.15
CA GLY A 212 -21.21 7.80 0.29
C GLY A 212 -20.38 6.73 -0.42
N LEU A 213 -19.14 6.47 0.00
CA LEU A 213 -18.30 5.46 -0.60
C LEU A 213 -17.93 4.35 0.39
N GLY A 214 -17.97 3.12 -0.10
CA GLY A 214 -17.41 1.95 0.59
C GLY A 214 -15.91 1.81 0.33
N HIS A 215 -15.32 0.73 0.83
CA HIS A 215 -13.89 0.44 0.79
C HIS A 215 -13.28 0.60 -0.62
N ILE A 216 -13.79 -0.14 -1.59
CA ILE A 216 -13.27 -0.12 -2.97
C ILE A 216 -13.59 1.20 -3.67
N GLY A 217 -14.77 1.79 -3.40
CA GLY A 217 -15.19 3.06 -3.97
C GLY A 217 -14.20 4.20 -3.67
N ALA A 218 -13.65 4.22 -2.45
CA ALA A 218 -12.67 5.22 -2.03
C ALA A 218 -11.36 5.15 -2.84
N PHE A 219 -10.96 3.97 -3.33
CA PHE A 219 -9.79 3.83 -4.22
C PHE A 219 -10.05 4.40 -5.63
N TRP A 220 -11.26 4.15 -6.18
CA TRP A 220 -11.57 4.50 -7.55
C TRP A 220 -12.03 5.95 -7.77
N ARG A 221 -12.48 6.63 -6.72
CA ARG A 221 -12.95 8.04 -6.80
C ARG A 221 -11.83 9.02 -6.47
N THR A 222 -10.76 8.98 -7.25
CA THR A 222 -9.52 9.75 -7.06
C THR A 222 -9.74 11.25 -6.92
N ASN A 223 -10.69 11.82 -7.69
CA ASN A 223 -11.05 13.23 -7.66
C ASN A 223 -11.60 13.73 -6.31
N ARG A 224 -12.01 12.82 -5.43
CA ARG A 224 -12.57 13.16 -4.11
C ARG A 224 -11.48 13.39 -3.05
N ILE A 225 -10.22 13.00 -3.31
CA ILE A 225 -9.15 13.03 -2.31
C ILE A 225 -7.80 13.50 -2.86
N VAL A 226 -7.62 13.61 -4.19
CA VAL A 226 -6.30 13.88 -4.79
C VAL A 226 -5.71 15.22 -4.36
N ASP A 227 -6.53 16.25 -4.12
CA ASP A 227 -6.03 17.57 -3.74
C ASP A 227 -5.44 17.56 -2.33
N GLN A 228 -6.03 16.82 -1.39
CA GLN A 228 -5.48 16.62 -0.04
C GLN A 228 -4.17 15.82 -0.10
N ILE A 229 -4.11 14.79 -0.96
CA ILE A 229 -2.87 14.04 -1.19
C ILE A 229 -1.77 14.94 -1.76
N ARG A 230 -2.08 15.78 -2.74
CA ARG A 230 -1.11 16.75 -3.26
C ARG A 230 -0.65 17.76 -2.22
N LEU A 231 -1.56 18.18 -1.35
CA LEU A 231 -1.25 19.14 -0.29
C LEU A 231 -0.24 18.57 0.71
N ILE A 232 -0.47 17.35 1.20
CA ILE A 232 0.48 16.70 2.14
C ILE A 232 1.83 16.44 1.49
N LEU A 233 1.85 16.03 0.22
CA LEU A 233 3.08 15.80 -0.54
C LEU A 233 3.91 17.08 -0.74
N LYS A 234 3.27 18.25 -0.83
CA LYS A 234 3.95 19.55 -0.93
C LYS A 234 4.50 20.03 0.42
N ASN A 235 3.82 19.74 1.51
CA ASN A 235 4.16 20.25 2.85
C ASN A 235 5.26 19.45 3.57
N LYS A 236 5.72 18.34 3.02
CA LYS A 236 6.73 17.44 3.62
C LYS A 236 8.12 18.03 3.86
N GLY A 237 8.40 19.25 3.42
CA GLY A 237 9.71 19.92 3.56
C GLY A 237 9.70 21.22 4.39
N ARG A 238 8.59 21.55 5.06
CA ARG A 238 8.48 22.75 5.88
C ARG A 238 8.52 22.41 7.38
N GLN A 239 9.66 21.87 7.83
CA GLN A 239 10.03 21.83 9.25
C GLN A 239 11.45 22.31 9.39
#